data_0f6b7aece45de120b5ac23f20d15588f
#
_entry.id   0f6b7aece45de120b5ac23f20d15588f
#
_cell.length_a   1.000
_cell.length_b   1.000
_cell.length_c   1.000
_cell.angle_alpha   90.00
_cell.angle_beta   90.00
_cell.angle_gamma   90.00
#
_symmetry.space_group_name_H-M   'P 1'
#
loop_
_entity.id
_entity.type
_entity.pdbx_description
1 polymer ?
#
loop_
_entity_poly.entity_id
_entity_poly.type
_entity_poly.pdbx_seq_one_letter_code
_entity_poly.pdbx_strand_id
1 'polypeptide(L)'
;GAIAHLWPKLQCKIFATPFTAGLIREKLREKQLDRTTYLQIVELNGKVSLDPFEIEYITLTHSILEPNGLRIKTPAGVILHTGDWKVDPNPLIGDNINEKRLKEIGEEGVLAMICDSTNVFSAGRSGSELDVRKNMLNVMSRLKKRIIITSFASNVARMETAFYCAEQTGRQISLVGRSMHRIYKAARQCGYLKNTIEPIDPREAKNFSREKIVYLCTCLLYTSDAADE
;
A
#
# COMPACT_ATOMS: atom_id res chain seq x y z
N GLY A 1 6.29 9.87 -0.42
CA GLY A 1 5.92 11.13 -1.06
C GLY A 1 7.08 12.10 -1.22
N ALA A 2 7.79 12.46 -0.14
CA ALA A 2 8.80 13.52 -0.14
C ALA A 2 10.14 13.18 -0.81
N ILE A 3 10.39 11.92 -1.18
CA ILE A 3 11.72 11.47 -1.64
C ILE A 3 12.28 12.29 -2.81
N ALA A 4 11.45 12.60 -3.81
CA ALA A 4 11.88 13.37 -4.97
C ALA A 4 12.23 14.85 -4.65
N HIS A 5 11.80 15.37 -3.50
CA HIS A 5 12.15 16.70 -3.02
C HIS A 5 13.35 16.69 -2.07
N LEU A 6 13.52 15.62 -1.30
CA LEU A 6 14.59 15.49 -0.32
C LEU A 6 15.88 14.95 -0.94
N TRP A 7 15.78 14.03 -1.90
CA TRP A 7 16.94 13.35 -2.45
C TRP A 7 18.00 14.30 -3.05
N PRO A 8 17.65 15.40 -3.76
CA PRO A 8 18.67 16.33 -4.27
C PRO A 8 19.56 16.93 -3.20
N LYS A 9 19.07 17.00 -1.94
CA LYS A 9 19.83 17.48 -0.78
C LYS A 9 20.61 16.35 -0.11
N LEU A 10 20.03 15.16 -0.02
CA LEU A 10 20.60 14.02 0.69
C LEU A 10 21.62 13.24 -0.15
N GLN A 11 21.38 13.10 -1.44
CA GLN A 11 22.24 12.39 -2.42
C GLN A 11 22.71 11.00 -1.94
N CYS A 12 21.90 10.34 -1.13
CA CYS A 12 22.20 9.03 -0.55
C CYS A 12 21.60 7.90 -1.38
N LYS A 13 22.08 6.67 -1.15
CA LYS A 13 21.45 5.47 -1.68
C LYS A 13 20.07 5.28 -1.06
N ILE A 14 19.14 4.76 -1.85
CA ILE A 14 17.78 4.45 -1.41
C ILE A 14 17.62 2.93 -1.45
N PHE A 15 17.07 2.39 -0.37
CA PHE A 15 16.72 0.96 -0.25
C PHE A 15 15.22 0.86 -0.07
N ALA A 16 14.57 0.02 -0.84
CA ALA A 16 13.11 -0.11 -0.80
C ALA A 16 12.66 -1.50 -1.29
N THR A 17 11.52 -1.95 -0.81
CA THR A 17 10.85 -3.15 -1.33
C THR A 17 10.37 -2.94 -2.77
N PRO A 18 10.09 -4.00 -3.53
CA PRO A 18 9.74 -3.92 -4.96
C PRO A 18 8.62 -2.92 -5.26
N PHE A 19 7.51 -2.98 -4.52
CA PHE A 19 6.38 -2.08 -4.72
C PHE A 19 6.73 -0.62 -4.41
N THR A 20 7.37 -0.39 -3.27
CA THR A 20 7.82 0.95 -2.87
C THR A 20 8.85 1.50 -3.87
N ALA A 21 9.77 0.65 -4.35
CA ALA A 21 10.75 1.03 -5.37
C ALA A 21 10.07 1.46 -6.68
N GLY A 22 9.00 0.79 -7.10
CA GLY A 22 8.19 1.17 -8.25
C GLY A 22 7.63 2.59 -8.11
N LEU A 23 7.02 2.88 -6.96
CA LEU A 23 6.46 4.21 -6.66
C LEU A 23 7.54 5.30 -6.58
N ILE A 24 8.70 4.98 -5.98
CA ILE A 24 9.84 5.90 -5.90
C ILE A 24 10.34 6.24 -7.31
N ARG A 25 10.54 5.24 -8.18
CA ARG A 25 10.99 5.47 -9.57
C ARG A 25 10.06 6.40 -10.32
N GLU A 26 8.75 6.22 -10.20
CA GLU A 26 7.78 7.13 -10.84
C GLU A 26 7.91 8.55 -10.32
N LYS A 27 8.02 8.73 -9.00
CA LYS A 27 8.20 10.05 -8.38
C LYS A 27 9.52 10.73 -8.77
N LEU A 28 10.60 9.98 -8.87
CA LEU A 28 11.89 10.49 -9.32
C LEU A 28 11.85 10.87 -10.81
N ARG A 29 11.16 10.09 -11.64
CA ARG A 29 10.98 10.37 -13.06
C ARG A 29 10.20 11.67 -13.30
N GLU A 30 9.16 11.95 -12.53
CA GLU A 30 8.41 13.22 -12.57
C GLU A 30 9.32 14.44 -12.36
N LYS A 31 10.44 14.27 -11.65
CA LYS A 31 11.46 15.31 -11.39
C LYS A 31 12.76 15.11 -12.16
N GLN A 32 12.80 14.20 -13.14
CA GLN A 32 13.98 13.87 -13.95
C GLN A 32 15.22 13.45 -13.12
N LEU A 33 14.98 12.83 -11.95
CA LEU A 33 16.01 12.38 -11.00
C LEU A 33 16.28 10.86 -11.08
N ASP A 34 15.51 10.11 -11.85
CA ASP A 34 15.54 8.66 -11.92
C ASP A 34 16.88 8.10 -12.46
N ARG A 35 17.60 8.85 -13.29
CA ARG A 35 18.91 8.47 -13.85
C ARG A 35 20.07 8.72 -12.89
N THR A 36 19.93 9.61 -11.95
CA THR A 36 21.00 10.02 -11.01
C THR A 36 20.87 9.36 -9.65
N THR A 37 19.70 8.79 -9.35
CA THR A 37 19.40 8.19 -8.05
C THR A 37 19.74 6.71 -8.03
N TYR A 38 20.57 6.30 -7.06
CA TYR A 38 20.80 4.90 -6.81
C TYR A 38 19.71 4.31 -5.92
N LEU A 39 18.86 3.47 -6.52
CA LEU A 39 17.76 2.78 -5.84
C LEU A 39 17.98 1.27 -5.91
N GLN A 40 18.24 0.66 -4.75
CA GLN A 40 18.40 -0.76 -4.57
C GLN A 40 17.11 -1.39 -4.05
N ILE A 41 16.68 -2.47 -4.70
CA ILE A 41 15.54 -3.27 -4.22
C ILE A 41 16.04 -4.19 -3.10
N VAL A 42 15.25 -4.25 -2.03
CA VAL A 42 15.42 -5.19 -0.92
C VAL A 42 14.21 -6.11 -0.92
N GLU A 43 14.45 -7.40 -0.99
CA GLU A 43 13.39 -8.41 -0.91
C GLU A 43 12.67 -8.36 0.45
N LEU A 44 11.44 -8.84 0.50
CA LEU A 44 10.70 -8.96 1.74
C LEU A 44 11.49 -9.82 2.75
N ASN A 45 11.55 -9.37 4.00
CA ASN A 45 12.40 -9.95 5.04
C ASN A 45 13.91 -9.95 4.73
N GLY A 46 14.34 -9.14 3.75
CA GLY A 46 15.73 -8.99 3.37
C GLY A 46 16.54 -8.17 4.36
N LYS A 47 17.86 -8.18 4.16
CA LYS A 47 18.82 -7.45 5.01
C LYS A 47 19.71 -6.55 4.18
N VAL A 48 20.13 -5.44 4.80
CA VAL A 48 21.07 -4.48 4.24
C VAL A 48 22.13 -4.20 5.29
N SER A 49 23.39 -4.32 4.90
CA SER A 49 24.52 -3.94 5.75
C SER A 49 25.05 -2.57 5.31
N LEU A 50 25.08 -1.65 6.25
CA LEU A 50 25.55 -0.27 6.07
C LEU A 50 26.43 0.08 7.27
N ASP A 51 27.67 -0.39 7.29
CA ASP A 51 28.60 -0.24 8.41
C ASP A 51 28.51 1.17 9.05
N PRO A 52 28.30 1.28 10.37
CA PRO A 52 28.23 0.22 11.39
C PRO A 52 26.84 -0.37 11.64
N PHE A 53 25.88 -0.21 10.73
CA PHE A 53 24.49 -0.63 10.91
C PHE A 53 24.18 -1.91 10.12
N GLU A 54 23.37 -2.78 10.74
CA GLU A 54 22.70 -3.90 10.05
C GLU A 54 21.19 -3.65 10.08
N ILE A 55 20.56 -3.61 8.93
CA ILE A 55 19.13 -3.32 8.78
C ILE A 55 18.44 -4.57 8.25
N GLU A 56 17.42 -5.03 8.97
CA GLU A 56 16.57 -6.14 8.56
C GLU A 56 15.12 -5.64 8.35
N TYR A 57 14.57 -5.95 7.19
CA TYR A 57 13.17 -5.69 6.86
C TYR A 57 12.31 -6.80 7.47
N ILE A 58 11.20 -6.45 8.11
CA ILE A 58 10.30 -7.38 8.77
C ILE A 58 8.91 -7.16 8.22
N THR A 59 8.36 -8.18 7.58
CA THR A 59 7.01 -8.08 7.03
C THR A 59 5.98 -7.83 8.13
N LEU A 60 5.21 -6.78 7.94
CA LEU A 60 4.06 -6.40 8.75
C LEU A 60 2.79 -6.45 7.90
N THR A 61 1.65 -6.12 8.48
CA THR A 61 0.39 -5.92 7.77
C THR A 61 -0.07 -4.47 7.88
N HIS A 62 -0.56 -3.93 6.77
CA HIS A 62 -1.19 -2.62 6.66
C HIS A 62 -2.04 -2.54 5.39
N SER A 63 -2.61 -1.39 5.08
CA SER A 63 -3.42 -1.18 3.87
C SER A 63 -2.60 -1.03 2.58
N ILE A 64 -1.34 -0.61 2.68
CA ILE A 64 -0.40 -0.55 1.56
C ILE A 64 0.24 -1.92 1.34
N LEU A 65 0.76 -2.16 0.13
CA LEU A 65 1.54 -3.36 -0.17
C LEU A 65 2.93 -3.32 0.46
N GLU A 66 3.42 -4.49 0.85
CA GLU A 66 4.77 -4.70 1.38
C GLU A 66 5.11 -3.78 2.57
N PRO A 67 4.20 -3.64 3.57
CA PRO A 67 4.50 -2.85 4.75
C PRO A 67 5.60 -3.55 5.56
N ASN A 68 6.59 -2.78 6.02
CA ASN A 68 7.73 -3.33 6.74
C ASN A 68 8.04 -2.55 8.00
N GLY A 69 8.34 -3.27 9.08
CA GLY A 69 9.18 -2.76 10.16
C GLY A 69 10.66 -2.92 9.83
N LEU A 70 11.49 -2.17 10.52
CA LEU A 70 12.94 -2.25 10.40
C LEU A 70 13.54 -2.59 11.77
N ARG A 71 14.27 -3.72 11.83
CA ARG A 71 15.22 -3.97 12.91
C ARG A 71 16.55 -3.37 12.51
N ILE A 72 17.02 -2.40 13.27
CA ILE A 72 18.28 -1.69 13.02
C ILE A 72 19.23 -2.02 14.16
N LYS A 73 20.21 -2.87 13.88
CA LYS A 73 21.29 -3.16 14.82
C LYS A 73 22.35 -2.08 14.70
N THR A 74 22.71 -1.50 15.84
CA THR A 74 23.70 -0.44 15.97
C THR A 74 24.78 -0.88 16.97
N PRO A 75 25.94 -0.21 17.06
CA PRO A 75 26.91 -0.48 18.12
C PRO A 75 26.36 -0.29 19.55
N ALA A 76 25.33 0.53 19.72
CA ALA A 76 24.70 0.80 21.03
C ALA A 76 23.59 -0.23 21.38
N GLY A 77 23.03 -0.93 20.40
CA GLY A 77 21.93 -1.88 20.62
C GLY A 77 20.99 -1.94 19.42
N VAL A 78 19.87 -2.65 19.60
CA VAL A 78 18.86 -2.86 18.57
C VAL A 78 17.75 -1.82 18.68
N ILE A 79 17.41 -1.20 17.56
CA ILE A 79 16.25 -0.30 17.41
C ILE A 79 15.22 -1.01 16.56
N LEU A 80 13.96 -0.99 16.97
CA LEU A 80 12.83 -1.47 16.18
C LEU A 80 12.00 -0.27 15.73
N HIS A 81 11.91 -0.06 14.41
CA HIS A 81 11.03 0.94 13.80
C HIS A 81 9.89 0.24 13.09
N THR A 82 8.64 0.46 13.51
CA THR A 82 7.51 -0.28 12.97
C THR A 82 7.04 0.24 11.61
N GLY A 83 7.28 1.50 11.28
CA GLY A 83 6.53 2.15 10.21
C GLY A 83 5.04 2.21 10.58
N ASP A 84 4.18 2.39 9.57
CA ASP A 84 2.73 2.27 9.73
C ASP A 84 2.35 0.79 9.75
N TRP A 85 1.60 0.37 10.75
CA TRP A 85 1.26 -1.03 10.94
C TRP A 85 -0.11 -1.23 11.58
N LYS A 86 -0.72 -2.38 11.31
CA LYS A 86 -1.85 -2.94 12.05
C LYS A 86 -1.71 -4.46 12.11
N VAL A 87 -2.27 -5.11 13.10
CA VAL A 87 -2.39 -6.56 13.10
C VAL A 87 -3.68 -6.94 12.36
N ASP A 88 -3.54 -7.52 11.18
CA ASP A 88 -4.65 -8.11 10.44
C ASP A 88 -4.43 -9.64 10.37
N PRO A 89 -5.27 -10.45 11.03
CA PRO A 89 -5.10 -11.89 11.02
C PRO A 89 -5.45 -12.54 9.68
N ASN A 90 -6.17 -11.82 8.82
CA ASN A 90 -6.61 -12.31 7.51
C ASN A 90 -6.39 -11.23 6.43
N PRO A 91 -5.16 -10.87 6.14
CA PRO A 91 -4.86 -9.94 5.07
C PRO A 91 -5.29 -10.55 3.74
N LEU A 92 -5.89 -9.75 2.87
CA LEU A 92 -6.38 -10.21 1.57
C LEU A 92 -5.29 -10.17 0.49
N ILE A 93 -4.24 -9.42 0.75
CA ILE A 93 -3.15 -9.18 -0.19
C ILE A 93 -1.83 -9.04 0.57
N GLY A 94 -0.77 -9.64 0.03
CA GLY A 94 0.53 -9.70 0.69
C GLY A 94 0.61 -10.81 1.74
N ASP A 95 1.71 -10.83 2.48
CA ASP A 95 2.00 -11.84 3.47
C ASP A 95 1.45 -11.48 4.85
N ASN A 96 1.27 -12.48 5.69
CA ASN A 96 0.96 -12.28 7.10
C ASN A 96 2.14 -11.62 7.84
N ILE A 97 1.81 -10.97 8.96
CA ILE A 97 2.83 -10.42 9.87
C ILE A 97 3.79 -11.53 10.34
N ASN A 98 5.08 -11.24 10.33
CA ASN A 98 6.10 -12.20 10.78
C ASN A 98 6.22 -12.19 12.32
N GLU A 99 5.19 -12.72 13.00
CA GLU A 99 5.12 -12.74 14.46
C GLU A 99 6.29 -13.50 15.11
N LYS A 100 6.73 -14.59 14.47
CA LYS A 100 7.87 -15.36 14.96
C LYS A 100 9.11 -14.48 15.05
N ARG A 101 9.40 -13.77 13.98
CA ARG A 101 10.58 -12.89 13.93
C ARG A 101 10.48 -11.73 14.92
N LEU A 102 9.29 -11.16 15.08
CA LEU A 102 9.07 -10.09 16.08
C LEU A 102 9.31 -10.58 17.51
N LYS A 103 8.91 -11.82 17.86
CA LYS A 103 9.20 -12.43 19.15
C LYS A 103 10.69 -12.64 19.36
N GLU A 104 11.40 -13.19 18.36
CA GLU A 104 12.86 -13.37 18.41
C GLU A 104 13.60 -12.04 18.65
N ILE A 105 13.15 -10.95 18.00
CA ILE A 105 13.71 -9.62 18.21
C ILE A 105 13.43 -9.11 19.63
N GLY A 106 12.24 -9.38 20.17
CA GLY A 106 11.91 -9.06 21.56
C GLY A 106 12.81 -9.80 22.56
N GLU A 107 13.09 -11.09 22.30
CA GLU A 107 13.99 -11.92 23.11
C GLU A 107 15.47 -11.48 23.00
N GLU A 108 15.88 -11.02 21.81
CA GLU A 108 17.23 -10.43 21.59
C GLU A 108 17.43 -9.15 22.44
N GLY A 109 16.35 -8.45 22.75
CA GLY A 109 16.35 -7.18 23.47
C GLY A 109 16.35 -5.96 22.54
N VAL A 110 15.39 -5.08 22.75
CA VAL A 110 15.21 -3.84 21.97
C VAL A 110 15.56 -2.65 22.84
N LEU A 111 16.61 -1.91 22.44
CA LEU A 111 17.05 -0.70 23.15
C LEU A 111 16.02 0.44 23.04
N ALA A 112 15.44 0.60 21.84
CA ALA A 112 14.43 1.61 21.59
C ALA A 112 13.44 1.13 20.52
N MET A 113 12.17 1.52 20.66
CA MET A 113 11.14 1.28 19.68
C MET A 113 10.55 2.60 19.18
N ILE A 114 10.56 2.80 17.85
CA ILE A 114 9.88 3.90 17.16
C ILE A 114 8.62 3.30 16.55
N CYS A 115 7.47 3.61 17.14
CA CYS A 115 6.20 2.94 16.86
C CYS A 115 5.14 3.91 16.36
N ASP A 116 4.41 3.52 15.30
CA ASP A 116 3.15 4.17 14.97
C ASP A 116 2.16 3.97 16.12
N SER A 117 1.68 5.07 16.65
CA SER A 117 0.75 5.11 17.78
C SER A 117 -0.50 5.94 17.46
N THR A 118 -0.85 6.08 16.19
CA THR A 118 -1.98 6.88 15.70
C THR A 118 -3.29 6.51 16.40
N ASN A 119 -3.51 5.23 16.69
CA ASN A 119 -4.72 4.71 17.31
C ASN A 119 -4.55 4.33 18.79
N VAL A 120 -3.53 4.82 19.48
CA VAL A 120 -3.23 4.44 20.88
C VAL A 120 -4.39 4.72 21.85
N PHE A 121 -5.20 5.75 21.60
CA PHE A 121 -6.39 6.10 22.38
C PHE A 121 -7.68 5.45 21.89
N SER A 122 -7.64 4.71 20.80
CA SER A 122 -8.83 4.04 20.24
C SER A 122 -9.04 2.69 20.91
N ALA A 123 -10.12 2.51 21.62
CA ALA A 123 -10.46 1.24 22.23
C ALA A 123 -10.86 0.20 21.17
N GLY A 124 -10.58 -1.10 21.45
CA GLY A 124 -10.94 -2.21 20.59
C GLY A 124 -9.82 -2.67 19.66
N ARG A 125 -10.20 -3.37 18.59
CA ARG A 125 -9.29 -3.93 17.58
C ARG A 125 -9.68 -3.43 16.20
N SER A 126 -8.68 -3.20 15.35
CA SER A 126 -8.90 -3.00 13.91
C SER A 126 -9.53 -4.26 13.33
N GLY A 127 -10.62 -4.12 12.56
CA GLY A 127 -11.18 -5.23 11.80
C GLY A 127 -10.25 -5.70 10.68
N SER A 128 -10.50 -6.92 10.18
CA SER A 128 -9.79 -7.47 9.04
C SER A 128 -10.30 -6.89 7.72
N GLU A 129 -9.43 -6.81 6.71
CA GLU A 129 -9.85 -6.49 5.34
C GLU A 129 -10.81 -7.56 4.78
N LEU A 130 -10.71 -8.80 5.26
CA LEU A 130 -11.68 -9.85 4.91
C LEU A 130 -13.10 -9.52 5.39
N ASP A 131 -13.25 -8.95 6.58
CA ASP A 131 -14.56 -8.55 7.09
C ASP A 131 -15.12 -7.38 6.31
N VAL A 132 -14.25 -6.44 5.90
CA VAL A 132 -14.64 -5.33 5.01
C VAL A 132 -15.12 -5.88 3.67
N ARG A 133 -14.44 -6.87 3.08
CA ARG A 133 -14.87 -7.50 1.83
C ARG A 133 -16.25 -8.12 1.94
N LYS A 134 -16.50 -8.93 2.98
CA LYS A 134 -17.80 -9.56 3.22
C LYS A 134 -18.92 -8.51 3.34
N ASN A 135 -18.67 -7.47 4.12
CA ASN A 135 -19.65 -6.40 4.33
C ASN A 135 -19.89 -5.59 3.07
N MET A 136 -18.84 -5.25 2.32
CA MET A 136 -18.96 -4.51 1.06
C MET A 136 -19.75 -5.32 0.03
N LEU A 137 -19.49 -6.61 -0.11
CA LEU A 137 -20.25 -7.48 -1.02
C LEU A 137 -21.73 -7.53 -0.63
N ASN A 138 -22.03 -7.68 0.66
CA ASN A 138 -23.41 -7.69 1.15
C ASN A 138 -24.14 -6.36 0.83
N VAL A 139 -23.48 -5.23 0.98
CA VAL A 139 -24.05 -3.92 0.62
C VAL A 139 -24.24 -3.83 -0.89
N MET A 140 -23.22 -4.11 -1.68
CA MET A 140 -23.23 -3.95 -3.13
C MET A 140 -24.25 -4.85 -3.83
N SER A 141 -24.48 -6.07 -3.33
CA SER A 141 -25.48 -7.00 -3.88
C SER A 141 -26.92 -6.49 -3.79
N ARG A 142 -27.21 -5.60 -2.85
CA ARG A 142 -28.54 -4.99 -2.65
C ARG A 142 -28.77 -3.72 -3.49
N LEU A 143 -27.69 -3.11 -3.99
CA LEU A 143 -27.77 -1.85 -4.72
C LEU A 143 -28.15 -2.10 -6.19
N LYS A 144 -29.10 -1.31 -6.69
CA LYS A 144 -29.65 -1.43 -8.03
C LYS A 144 -29.17 -0.37 -9.02
N LYS A 145 -28.36 0.58 -8.56
CA LYS A 145 -27.88 1.69 -9.39
C LYS A 145 -26.35 1.72 -9.38
N ARG A 146 -25.78 2.76 -9.99
CA ARG A 146 -24.36 3.07 -10.01
C ARG A 146 -23.79 3.10 -8.60
N ILE A 147 -22.63 2.51 -8.42
CA ILE A 147 -21.91 2.50 -7.16
C ILE A 147 -20.65 3.33 -7.32
N ILE A 148 -20.39 4.17 -6.33
CA ILE A 148 -19.15 4.92 -6.19
C ILE A 148 -18.51 4.52 -4.87
N ILE A 149 -17.28 4.02 -4.94
CA ILE A 149 -16.49 3.66 -3.78
C ILE A 149 -15.35 4.67 -3.67
N THR A 150 -15.19 5.28 -2.50
CA THR A 150 -14.07 6.18 -2.23
C THR A 150 -13.09 5.51 -1.27
N SER A 151 -11.80 5.58 -1.59
CA SER A 151 -10.74 5.01 -0.77
C SER A 151 -9.44 5.78 -0.99
N PHE A 152 -8.51 5.67 -0.04
CA PHE A 152 -7.14 6.07 -0.31
C PHE A 152 -6.56 5.22 -1.44
N ALA A 153 -5.91 5.87 -2.40
CA ALA A 153 -5.30 5.16 -3.54
C ALA A 153 -4.25 4.14 -3.08
N SER A 154 -3.53 4.41 -1.99
CA SER A 154 -2.53 3.51 -1.40
C SER A 154 -3.13 2.27 -0.73
N ASN A 155 -4.45 2.25 -0.47
CA ASN A 155 -5.11 1.07 0.12
C ASN A 155 -5.40 0.02 -0.96
N VAL A 156 -4.38 -0.76 -1.32
CA VAL A 156 -4.46 -1.78 -2.37
C VAL A 156 -5.37 -2.95 -1.95
N ALA A 157 -5.43 -3.29 -0.67
CA ALA A 157 -6.35 -4.30 -0.16
C ALA A 157 -7.83 -3.89 -0.38
N ARG A 158 -8.14 -2.60 -0.20
CA ARG A 158 -9.48 -2.06 -0.49
C ARG A 158 -9.75 -2.01 -1.99
N MET A 159 -8.74 -1.68 -2.80
CA MET A 159 -8.82 -1.72 -4.25
C MET A 159 -9.15 -3.15 -4.73
N GLU A 160 -8.44 -4.15 -4.25
CA GLU A 160 -8.68 -5.56 -4.55
C GLU A 160 -10.10 -6.00 -4.14
N THR A 161 -10.53 -5.60 -2.95
CA THR A 161 -11.90 -5.81 -2.47
C THR A 161 -12.95 -5.20 -3.39
N ALA A 162 -12.73 -3.98 -3.90
CA ALA A 162 -13.64 -3.32 -4.82
C ALA A 162 -13.74 -4.08 -6.16
N PHE A 163 -12.61 -4.56 -6.70
CA PHE A 163 -12.58 -5.40 -7.89
C PHE A 163 -13.35 -6.71 -7.69
N TYR A 164 -13.05 -7.42 -6.60
CA TYR A 164 -13.74 -8.65 -6.23
C TYR A 164 -15.27 -8.45 -6.12
N CYS A 165 -15.71 -7.42 -5.39
CA CYS A 165 -17.13 -7.15 -5.21
C CYS A 165 -17.82 -6.72 -6.52
N ALA A 166 -17.13 -5.99 -7.40
CA ALA A 166 -17.67 -5.66 -8.71
C ALA A 166 -17.90 -6.92 -9.55
N GLU A 167 -16.91 -7.80 -9.61
CA GLU A 167 -17.01 -9.10 -10.32
C GLU A 167 -18.16 -9.97 -9.78
N GLN A 168 -18.22 -10.16 -8.44
CA GLN A 168 -19.25 -10.98 -7.81
C GLN A 168 -20.67 -10.42 -7.99
N THR A 169 -20.81 -9.12 -8.23
CA THR A 169 -22.11 -8.48 -8.49
C THR A 169 -22.39 -8.27 -9.98
N GLY A 170 -21.57 -8.85 -10.87
CA GLY A 170 -21.71 -8.77 -12.33
C GLY A 170 -21.58 -7.34 -12.87
N ARG A 171 -20.71 -6.53 -12.26
CA ARG A 171 -20.46 -5.14 -12.61
C ARG A 171 -19.05 -4.96 -13.17
N GLN A 172 -18.90 -4.03 -14.08
CA GLN A 172 -17.58 -3.51 -14.47
C GLN A 172 -17.11 -2.50 -13.45
N ILE A 173 -15.79 -2.28 -13.38
CA ILE A 173 -15.19 -1.29 -12.49
C ILE A 173 -14.32 -0.34 -13.29
N SER A 174 -14.36 0.95 -12.92
CA SER A 174 -13.51 1.99 -13.50
C SER A 174 -12.77 2.71 -12.40
N LEU A 175 -11.49 2.95 -12.61
CA LEU A 175 -10.65 3.74 -11.71
C LEU A 175 -10.75 5.21 -12.07
N VAL A 176 -10.90 6.08 -11.06
CA VAL A 176 -10.97 7.53 -11.24
C VAL A 176 -9.89 8.21 -10.40
N GLY A 177 -9.10 9.05 -11.05
CA GLY A 177 -7.98 9.77 -10.46
C GLY A 177 -6.61 9.14 -10.78
N ARG A 178 -5.63 10.00 -11.10
CA ARG A 178 -4.27 9.59 -11.51
C ARG A 178 -3.56 8.70 -10.48
N SER A 179 -3.75 9.00 -9.21
CA SER A 179 -3.16 8.21 -8.12
C SER A 179 -3.69 6.77 -8.06
N MET A 180 -5.00 6.54 -8.36
CA MET A 180 -5.57 5.19 -8.46
C MET A 180 -4.90 4.37 -9.57
N HIS A 181 -4.79 4.95 -10.77
CA HIS A 181 -4.14 4.29 -11.90
C HIS A 181 -2.66 4.00 -11.65
N ARG A 182 -1.94 4.94 -11.01
CA ARG A 182 -0.54 4.78 -10.67
C ARG A 182 -0.33 3.61 -9.70
N ILE A 183 -1.08 3.56 -8.62
CA ILE A 183 -1.00 2.48 -7.63
C ILE A 183 -1.40 1.14 -8.23
N TYR A 184 -2.48 1.09 -9.00
CA TYR A 184 -2.91 -0.11 -9.71
C TYR A 184 -1.80 -0.66 -10.61
N LYS A 185 -1.20 0.20 -11.44
CA LYS A 185 -0.09 -0.17 -12.34
C LYS A 185 1.12 -0.68 -11.57
N ALA A 186 1.53 0.01 -10.51
CA ALA A 186 2.66 -0.41 -9.67
C ALA A 186 2.38 -1.77 -9.00
N ALA A 187 1.18 -1.99 -8.48
CA ALA A 187 0.77 -3.27 -7.89
C ALA A 187 0.82 -4.41 -8.91
N ARG A 188 0.29 -4.20 -10.11
CA ARG A 188 0.34 -5.17 -11.22
C ARG A 188 1.77 -5.52 -11.63
N GLN A 189 2.65 -4.55 -11.71
CA GLN A 189 4.06 -4.76 -12.05
C GLN A 189 4.80 -5.60 -11.00
N CYS A 190 4.41 -5.50 -9.74
CA CYS A 190 4.96 -6.31 -8.64
C CYS A 190 4.25 -7.67 -8.45
N GLY A 191 3.32 -8.00 -9.33
CA GLY A 191 2.65 -9.30 -9.29
C GLY A 191 1.36 -9.36 -8.50
N TYR A 192 0.94 -8.25 -7.90
CA TYR A 192 -0.35 -8.14 -7.21
C TYR A 192 -1.49 -7.84 -8.18
N LEU A 193 -2.72 -8.03 -7.75
CA LEU A 193 -3.95 -7.77 -8.52
C LEU A 193 -4.02 -8.49 -9.89
N LYS A 194 -3.27 -9.59 -10.09
CA LYS A 194 -3.23 -10.31 -11.37
C LYS A 194 -4.54 -11.03 -11.69
N ASN A 195 -5.23 -11.47 -10.66
CA ASN A 195 -6.46 -12.26 -10.78
C ASN A 195 -7.74 -11.43 -10.64
N THR A 196 -7.63 -10.11 -10.78
CA THR A 196 -8.78 -9.21 -10.75
C THR A 196 -9.26 -8.92 -12.19
N ILE A 197 -10.54 -8.56 -12.33
CA ILE A 197 -11.05 -8.03 -13.61
C ILE A 197 -10.26 -6.77 -14.00
N GLU A 198 -10.09 -6.54 -15.29
CA GLU A 198 -9.41 -5.32 -15.76
C GLU A 198 -10.34 -4.11 -15.60
N PRO A 199 -9.84 -2.97 -15.08
CA PRO A 199 -10.62 -1.76 -15.01
C PRO A 199 -10.86 -1.18 -16.40
N ILE A 200 -12.08 -0.73 -16.67
CA ILE A 200 -12.42 -0.06 -17.92
C ILE A 200 -12.06 1.43 -17.86
N ASP A 201 -11.78 2.00 -19.02
CA ASP A 201 -11.51 3.44 -19.15
C ASP A 201 -12.73 4.26 -18.63
N PRO A 202 -12.53 5.33 -17.85
CA PRO A 202 -13.62 6.18 -17.38
C PRO A 202 -14.51 6.76 -18.50
N ARG A 203 -13.93 6.94 -19.71
CA ARG A 203 -14.69 7.40 -20.89
C ARG A 203 -15.63 6.32 -21.41
N GLU A 204 -15.20 5.08 -21.43
CA GLU A 204 -16.02 3.91 -21.81
C GLU A 204 -17.07 3.59 -20.76
N ALA A 205 -16.75 3.82 -19.49
CA ALA A 205 -17.66 3.57 -18.38
C ALA A 205 -18.98 4.34 -18.48
N LYS A 206 -19.02 5.46 -19.22
CA LYS A 206 -20.22 6.24 -19.49
C LYS A 206 -21.27 5.48 -20.32
N ASN A 207 -20.83 4.52 -21.12
CA ASN A 207 -21.65 3.73 -22.02
C ASN A 207 -22.36 2.57 -21.31
N PHE A 208 -21.96 2.24 -20.09
CA PHE A 208 -22.59 1.19 -19.29
C PHE A 208 -23.83 1.70 -18.58
N SER A 209 -24.84 0.84 -18.49
CA SER A 209 -26.03 1.11 -17.70
C SER A 209 -25.66 1.28 -16.21
N ARG A 210 -26.46 2.07 -15.49
CA ARG A 210 -26.13 2.47 -14.11
C ARG A 210 -25.97 1.31 -13.13
N GLU A 211 -26.67 0.21 -13.35
CA GLU A 211 -26.60 -1.01 -12.54
C GLU A 211 -25.36 -1.88 -12.85
N LYS A 212 -24.63 -1.60 -13.94
CA LYS A 212 -23.51 -2.40 -14.41
C LYS A 212 -22.14 -1.77 -14.15
N ILE A 213 -22.06 -0.65 -13.46
CA ILE A 213 -20.81 0.10 -13.29
C ILE A 213 -20.53 0.45 -11.83
N VAL A 214 -19.28 0.26 -11.42
CA VAL A 214 -18.69 0.74 -10.18
C VAL A 214 -17.57 1.71 -10.52
N TYR A 215 -17.50 2.84 -9.84
CA TYR A 215 -16.37 3.75 -9.88
C TYR A 215 -15.59 3.64 -8.58
N LEU A 216 -14.29 3.40 -8.66
CA LEU A 216 -13.39 3.48 -7.52
C LEU A 216 -12.58 4.76 -7.63
N CYS A 217 -12.81 5.68 -6.70
CA CYS A 217 -12.23 7.02 -6.70
C CYS A 217 -11.29 7.20 -5.51
N THR A 218 -10.29 8.08 -5.66
CA THR A 218 -9.56 8.55 -4.48
C THR A 218 -10.43 9.50 -3.65
N CYS A 219 -10.33 9.41 -2.32
CA CYS A 219 -11.04 10.32 -1.42
C CYS A 219 -10.50 11.75 -1.42
N LEU A 220 -9.34 12.00 -2.07
CA LEU A 220 -8.67 13.29 -2.16
C LEU A 220 -8.81 13.94 -3.54
N LEU A 221 -10.00 13.90 -4.14
CA LEU A 221 -10.29 14.54 -5.43
C LEU A 221 -10.13 16.07 -5.43
N TYR A 222 -10.00 16.69 -4.26
CA TYR A 222 -9.82 18.14 -4.10
C TYR A 222 -8.36 18.58 -4.03
N THR A 223 -7.40 17.67 -4.17
CA THR A 223 -5.98 18.01 -4.23
C THR A 223 -5.55 18.25 -5.68
N SER A 224 -4.32 18.72 -5.88
CA SER A 224 -3.72 19.08 -7.19
C SER A 224 -4.00 18.13 -8.37
N ASP A 225 -4.40 16.88 -8.07
CA ASP A 225 -4.74 15.91 -9.11
C ASP A 225 -6.07 16.21 -9.83
N ALA A 226 -6.97 16.98 -9.20
CA ALA A 226 -8.25 17.38 -9.81
C ALA A 226 -8.17 18.73 -10.55
N ALA A 227 -7.14 19.51 -10.29
CA ALA A 227 -6.94 20.80 -10.94
C ALA A 227 -6.25 20.68 -12.32
N ASP A 228 -5.68 19.49 -12.62
CA ASP A 228 -4.92 19.23 -13.85
C ASP A 228 -5.70 18.34 -14.85
N GLU A 229 -6.97 18.00 -14.56
CA GLU A 229 -7.93 17.36 -15.47
C GLU A 229 -8.97 18.38 -15.96
#